data_a62e84f8cbf46bb5ff3358ce45741bcb
#
_entry.id   a62e84f8cbf46bb5ff3358ce45741bcb
#
_cell.length_a   1.000
_cell.length_b   1.000
_cell.length_c   1.000
_cell.angle_alpha   90.00
_cell.angle_beta   90.00
_cell.angle_gamma   90.00
#
_symmetry.space_group_name_H-M   'P 1'
#
loop_
_entity.id
_entity.type
_entity.pdbx_description
1 polymer ?
#
loop_
_entity_poly.entity_id
_entity_poly.type
_entity_poly.pdbx_seq_one_letter_code
_entity_poly.pdbx_strand_id
1 'polypeptide(L)'
;MRSCTENGVTIEETCDFRELSTTLSDLSLKLSSKYNKWAQRLEPLFYESLSNYAKANTVVFLAKKKDVVVGFSLFIRKGETLDAFLGGFNYEFQEKTDFTYFNLVYYNPIKWAIREGIKKIYYRWGSEEAKYKRGCKSEKLYTFVKCHNKLVNSQISNYAKIRDKITQIRQ
;
A
#
# COMPACT_ATOMS: atom_id res chain seq x y z
N MET A 1 10.31 -14.87 -14.13
CA MET A 1 9.91 -14.18 -12.89
C MET A 1 10.70 -14.82 -11.76
N ARG A 2 11.62 -14.10 -11.13
CA ARG A 2 12.39 -14.67 -10.01
C ARG A 2 11.47 -14.85 -8.81
N SER A 3 11.49 -16.01 -8.19
CA SER A 3 10.63 -16.36 -7.07
C SER A 3 11.28 -15.93 -5.75
N CYS A 4 10.49 -15.37 -4.82
CA CYS A 4 10.93 -15.15 -3.44
C CYS A 4 11.08 -16.47 -2.67
N THR A 5 10.50 -17.56 -3.18
CA THR A 5 10.62 -18.92 -2.61
C THR A 5 12.07 -19.44 -2.61
N GLU A 6 12.91 -19.02 -3.55
CA GLU A 6 14.35 -19.38 -3.57
C GLU A 6 15.08 -18.86 -2.30
N ASN A 7 14.57 -17.80 -1.69
CA ASN A 7 15.09 -17.20 -0.45
C ASN A 7 14.29 -17.66 0.81
N GLY A 8 13.50 -18.73 0.69
CA GLY A 8 12.71 -19.28 1.80
C GLY A 8 11.56 -18.37 2.24
N VAL A 9 11.08 -17.50 1.34
CA VAL A 9 9.91 -16.65 1.61
C VAL A 9 8.71 -17.19 0.86
N THR A 10 7.60 -17.40 1.57
CA THR A 10 6.29 -17.74 1.01
C THR A 10 5.38 -16.52 1.02
N ILE A 11 4.47 -16.44 0.03
CA ILE A 11 3.42 -15.42 0.01
C ILE A 11 2.06 -16.14 0.15
N GLU A 12 1.34 -15.77 1.17
CA GLU A 12 0.00 -16.28 1.46
C GLU A 12 -1.03 -15.15 1.39
N GLU A 13 -2.27 -15.49 1.05
CA GLU A 13 -3.38 -14.55 1.05
C GLU A 13 -4.40 -14.91 2.12
N THR A 14 -4.97 -13.92 2.78
CA THR A 14 -6.03 -14.11 3.77
C THR A 14 -6.98 -12.92 3.82
N CYS A 15 -8.25 -13.20 4.12
CA CYS A 15 -9.25 -12.19 4.48
C CYS A 15 -9.51 -12.14 5.99
N ASP A 16 -8.95 -13.11 6.74
CA ASP A 16 -9.02 -13.13 8.20
C ASP A 16 -7.62 -12.91 8.78
N PHE A 17 -7.39 -11.72 9.29
CA PHE A 17 -6.10 -11.27 9.80
C PHE A 17 -6.18 -10.63 11.19
N ARG A 18 -7.26 -10.90 11.92
CA ARG A 18 -7.50 -10.35 13.27
C ARG A 18 -6.35 -10.66 14.22
N GLU A 19 -5.92 -11.92 14.26
CA GLU A 19 -4.84 -12.35 15.15
C GLU A 19 -3.48 -11.77 14.78
N LEU A 20 -3.34 -11.26 13.55
CA LEU A 20 -2.13 -10.59 13.05
C LEU A 20 -2.15 -9.08 13.25
N SER A 21 -3.20 -8.51 13.86
CA SER A 21 -3.41 -7.07 13.97
C SER A 21 -2.21 -6.31 14.55
N THR A 22 -1.62 -6.81 15.62
CA THR A 22 -0.40 -6.25 16.23
C THR A 22 0.79 -6.31 15.28
N THR A 23 1.01 -7.46 14.63
CA THR A 23 2.10 -7.65 13.67
C THR A 23 1.96 -6.71 12.48
N LEU A 24 0.74 -6.57 11.93
CA LEU A 24 0.49 -5.66 10.80
C LEU A 24 0.70 -4.19 11.20
N SER A 25 0.27 -3.81 12.41
CA SER A 25 0.51 -2.50 12.99
C SER A 25 2.01 -2.18 13.08
N ASP A 26 2.81 -3.09 13.63
CA ASP A 26 4.25 -2.92 13.79
C ASP A 26 4.99 -2.85 12.44
N LEU A 27 4.64 -3.72 11.49
CA LEU A 27 5.22 -3.72 10.15
C LEU A 27 4.87 -2.43 9.38
N SER A 28 3.65 -1.92 9.52
CA SER A 28 3.22 -0.66 8.94
C SER A 28 4.01 0.52 9.50
N LEU A 29 4.22 0.54 10.81
CA LEU A 29 5.04 1.56 11.47
C LEU A 29 6.50 1.50 11.01
N LYS A 30 7.11 0.31 10.93
CA LYS A 30 8.47 0.13 10.41
C LYS A 30 8.64 0.69 8.99
N LEU A 31 7.69 0.42 8.11
CA LEU A 31 7.70 0.95 6.75
C LEU A 31 7.55 2.48 6.73
N SER A 32 6.57 3.02 7.45
CA SER A 32 6.27 4.46 7.43
C SER A 32 7.38 5.28 8.08
N SER A 33 7.98 4.80 9.17
CA SER A 33 9.09 5.46 9.88
C SER A 33 10.36 5.59 9.02
N LYS A 34 10.55 4.71 8.05
CA LYS A 34 11.66 4.80 7.09
C LYS A 34 11.58 6.06 6.22
N TYR A 35 10.37 6.52 5.92
CA TYR A 35 10.12 7.64 5.00
C TYR A 35 9.62 8.90 5.70
N ASN A 36 9.12 8.78 6.92
CA ASN A 36 8.52 9.88 7.67
C ASN A 36 8.92 9.82 9.14
N LYS A 37 9.69 10.82 9.61
CA LYS A 37 10.09 10.95 11.01
C LYS A 37 8.91 11.13 11.97
N TRP A 38 7.76 11.57 11.48
CA TRP A 38 6.52 11.79 12.22
C TRP A 38 5.48 10.70 11.95
N ALA A 39 5.93 9.52 11.50
CA ALA A 39 5.04 8.41 11.26
C ALA A 39 4.29 8.04 12.54
N GLN A 40 2.95 7.97 12.43
CA GLN A 40 2.09 7.51 13.51
C GLN A 40 1.75 6.04 13.29
N ARG A 41 1.66 5.31 14.39
CA ARG A 41 1.22 3.93 14.40
C ARG A 41 -0.28 3.87 14.14
N LEU A 42 -0.69 3.03 13.19
CA LEU A 42 -2.08 2.59 13.11
C LEU A 42 -2.27 1.51 14.16
N GLU A 43 -3.16 1.75 15.10
CA GLU A 43 -3.41 0.84 16.22
C GLU A 43 -3.90 -0.54 15.76
N PRO A 44 -3.59 -1.63 16.49
CA PRO A 44 -4.07 -2.98 16.16
C PRO A 44 -5.58 -3.05 15.96
N LEU A 45 -6.35 -2.31 16.75
CA LEU A 45 -7.81 -2.23 16.65
C LEU A 45 -8.30 -1.82 15.24
N PHE A 46 -7.51 -1.01 14.51
CA PHE A 46 -7.83 -0.68 13.12
C PHE A 46 -7.85 -1.91 12.22
N TYR A 47 -6.83 -2.77 12.34
CA TYR A 47 -6.73 -4.01 11.55
C TYR A 47 -7.77 -5.05 11.99
N GLU A 48 -8.03 -5.17 13.29
CA GLU A 48 -9.10 -6.01 13.82
C GLU A 48 -10.47 -5.59 13.27
N SER A 49 -10.75 -4.28 13.28
CA SER A 49 -11.99 -3.74 12.74
C SER A 49 -12.15 -4.03 11.24
N LEU A 50 -11.09 -3.88 10.44
CA LEU A 50 -11.12 -4.24 9.03
C LEU A 50 -11.39 -5.73 8.83
N SER A 51 -10.70 -6.59 9.58
CA SER A 51 -10.89 -8.05 9.50
C SER A 51 -12.30 -8.48 9.90
N ASN A 52 -12.91 -7.82 10.90
CA ASN A 52 -14.24 -8.17 11.40
C ASN A 52 -15.36 -7.61 10.51
N TYR A 53 -15.28 -6.34 10.13
CA TYR A 53 -16.40 -5.63 9.51
C TYR A 53 -16.27 -5.44 8.00
N ALA A 54 -15.06 -5.60 7.45
CA ALA A 54 -14.80 -5.43 6.03
C ALA A 54 -14.18 -6.69 5.38
N LYS A 55 -14.28 -7.87 6.01
CA LYS A 55 -13.69 -9.14 5.56
C LYS A 55 -14.01 -9.46 4.10
N ALA A 56 -15.25 -9.25 3.66
CA ALA A 56 -15.67 -9.52 2.28
C ALA A 56 -15.03 -8.56 1.25
N ASN A 57 -14.52 -7.42 1.72
CA ASN A 57 -13.98 -6.36 0.89
C ASN A 57 -12.48 -6.15 1.08
N THR A 58 -11.82 -6.95 1.90
CA THR A 58 -10.39 -6.83 2.17
C THR A 58 -9.67 -8.14 1.85
N VAL A 59 -8.47 -8.02 1.32
CA VAL A 59 -7.52 -9.11 1.19
C VAL A 59 -6.13 -8.65 1.62
N VAL A 60 -5.46 -9.47 2.40
CA VAL A 60 -4.07 -9.24 2.85
C VAL A 60 -3.19 -10.33 2.27
N PHE A 61 -2.10 -9.90 1.63
CA PHE A 61 -1.01 -10.77 1.25
C PHE A 61 0.08 -10.68 2.30
N LEU A 62 0.55 -11.82 2.79
CA LEU A 62 1.54 -11.95 3.85
C LEU A 62 2.80 -12.59 3.29
N ALA A 63 3.94 -11.94 3.47
CA ALA A 63 5.24 -12.56 3.23
C ALA A 63 5.73 -13.20 4.52
N LYS A 64 5.98 -14.52 4.50
CA LYS A 64 6.47 -15.29 5.64
C LYS A 64 7.85 -15.86 5.34
N LYS A 65 8.76 -15.74 6.31
CA LYS A 65 10.06 -16.41 6.31
C LYS A 65 10.18 -17.23 7.60
N LYS A 66 10.28 -18.57 7.47
CA LYS A 66 10.27 -19.49 8.62
C LYS A 66 9.08 -19.20 9.58
N ASP A 67 7.88 -19.12 9.03
CA ASP A 67 6.61 -18.83 9.73
C ASP A 67 6.48 -17.43 10.37
N VAL A 68 7.52 -16.61 10.30
CA VAL A 68 7.47 -15.22 10.76
C VAL A 68 6.96 -14.32 9.63
N VAL A 69 5.95 -13.50 9.90
CA VAL A 69 5.46 -12.50 8.95
C VAL A 69 6.48 -11.36 8.87
N VAL A 70 7.12 -11.23 7.71
CA VAL A 70 8.16 -10.22 7.45
C VAL A 70 7.66 -9.03 6.63
N GLY A 71 6.47 -9.15 6.05
CA GLY A 71 5.83 -8.08 5.29
C GLY A 71 4.39 -8.39 4.96
N PHE A 72 3.62 -7.35 4.65
CA PHE A 72 2.25 -7.50 4.17
C PHE A 72 1.89 -6.41 3.16
N SER A 73 0.87 -6.69 2.36
CA SER A 73 0.15 -5.70 1.56
C SER A 73 -1.36 -5.95 1.72
N LEU A 74 -2.08 -4.91 2.10
CA LEU A 74 -3.53 -4.92 2.30
C LEU A 74 -4.21 -4.18 1.17
N PHE A 75 -5.18 -4.82 0.57
CA PHE A 75 -5.99 -4.28 -0.52
C PHE A 75 -7.46 -4.23 -0.11
N ILE A 76 -8.17 -3.21 -0.64
CA ILE A 76 -9.61 -3.07 -0.49
C ILE A 76 -10.26 -3.32 -1.85
N ARG A 77 -11.21 -4.25 -1.89
CA ARG A 77 -12.03 -4.56 -3.07
C ARG A 77 -13.28 -3.69 -3.10
N LYS A 78 -13.57 -3.11 -4.27
CA LYS A 78 -14.84 -2.43 -4.54
C LYS A 78 -15.34 -2.86 -5.92
N GLY A 79 -16.27 -3.80 -5.94
CA GLY A 79 -16.75 -4.41 -7.19
C GLY A 79 -15.60 -5.07 -7.96
N GLU A 80 -15.34 -4.64 -9.17
CA GLU A 80 -14.28 -5.15 -10.06
C GLU A 80 -12.95 -4.38 -9.93
N THR A 81 -12.80 -3.56 -8.89
CA THR A 81 -11.58 -2.80 -8.61
C THR A 81 -10.93 -3.24 -7.31
N LEU A 82 -9.61 -3.16 -7.25
CA LEU A 82 -8.79 -3.45 -6.09
C LEU A 82 -7.90 -2.24 -5.80
N ASP A 83 -7.92 -1.73 -4.58
CA ASP A 83 -7.13 -0.58 -4.15
C ASP A 83 -6.00 -1.04 -3.21
N ALA A 84 -4.74 -0.82 -3.58
CA ALA A 84 -3.58 -1.06 -2.73
C ALA A 84 -3.59 -0.04 -1.58
N PHE A 85 -4.15 -0.43 -0.44
CA PHE A 85 -4.50 0.49 0.64
C PHE A 85 -3.35 0.75 1.60
N LEU A 86 -2.78 -0.31 2.16
CA LEU A 86 -1.70 -0.25 3.13
C LEU A 86 -0.66 -1.34 2.88
N GLY A 87 0.53 -1.15 3.43
CA GLY A 87 1.55 -2.18 3.46
C GLY A 87 2.51 -1.96 4.62
N GLY A 88 3.25 -2.98 4.94
CA GLY A 88 4.31 -2.96 5.92
C GLY A 88 5.39 -3.96 5.55
N PHE A 89 6.64 -3.64 5.84
CA PHE A 89 7.75 -4.51 5.52
C PHE A 89 8.90 -4.33 6.52
N ASN A 90 9.44 -5.45 7.01
CA ASN A 90 10.64 -5.43 7.82
C ASN A 90 11.87 -5.61 6.93
N TYR A 91 12.56 -4.52 6.65
CA TYR A 91 13.73 -4.50 5.77
C TYR A 91 14.94 -5.24 6.33
N GLU A 92 14.98 -5.59 7.62
CA GLU A 92 16.04 -6.41 8.22
C GLU A 92 16.09 -7.83 7.63
N PHE A 93 14.94 -8.30 7.10
CA PHE A 93 14.84 -9.60 6.45
C PHE A 93 15.05 -9.54 4.92
N GLN A 94 15.30 -8.36 4.36
CA GLN A 94 15.46 -8.16 2.92
C GLN A 94 16.92 -8.39 2.52
N GLU A 95 17.15 -9.40 1.68
CA GLU A 95 18.42 -9.60 0.99
C GLU A 95 18.44 -8.80 -0.32
N LYS A 96 19.65 -8.43 -0.82
CA LYS A 96 19.80 -7.61 -2.04
C LYS A 96 19.16 -8.22 -3.29
N THR A 97 19.05 -9.55 -3.34
CA THR A 97 18.47 -10.33 -4.44
C THR A 97 17.03 -10.74 -4.17
N ASP A 98 16.43 -10.26 -3.07
CA ASP A 98 15.11 -10.64 -2.64
C ASP A 98 14.04 -9.86 -3.40
N PHE A 99 13.22 -10.58 -4.14
CA PHE A 99 12.07 -10.05 -4.87
C PHE A 99 10.78 -10.07 -4.04
N THR A 100 10.88 -10.29 -2.72
CA THR A 100 9.73 -10.41 -1.80
C THR A 100 8.80 -9.21 -1.90
N TYR A 101 9.35 -7.99 -1.87
CA TYR A 101 8.54 -6.77 -2.00
C TYR A 101 7.69 -6.76 -3.30
N PHE A 102 8.28 -7.11 -4.43
CA PHE A 102 7.58 -7.10 -5.71
C PHE A 102 6.55 -8.24 -5.82
N ASN A 103 6.86 -9.39 -5.25
CA ASN A 103 5.92 -10.50 -5.17
C ASN A 103 4.74 -10.16 -4.27
N LEU A 104 5.01 -9.52 -3.13
CA LEU A 104 4.01 -9.14 -2.13
C LEU A 104 3.07 -8.03 -2.64
N VAL A 105 3.61 -7.01 -3.30
CA VAL A 105 2.85 -5.81 -3.67
C VAL A 105 2.23 -5.90 -5.07
N TYR A 106 2.89 -6.60 -6.00
CA TYR A 106 2.44 -6.61 -7.40
C TYR A 106 2.07 -8.01 -7.89
N TYR A 107 2.99 -8.97 -7.86
CA TYR A 107 2.80 -10.19 -8.64
C TYR A 107 1.74 -11.12 -8.07
N ASN A 108 1.71 -11.37 -6.77
CA ASN A 108 0.66 -12.19 -6.17
C ASN A 108 -0.70 -11.48 -6.13
N PRO A 109 -0.80 -10.18 -5.78
CA PRO A 109 -2.05 -9.42 -5.94
C PRO A 109 -2.60 -9.41 -7.36
N ILE A 110 -1.74 -9.29 -8.39
CA ILE A 110 -2.18 -9.37 -9.80
C ILE A 110 -2.72 -10.76 -10.13
N LYS A 111 -2.02 -11.84 -9.73
CA LYS A 111 -2.51 -13.21 -9.94
C LYS A 111 -3.86 -13.44 -9.28
N TRP A 112 -3.99 -13.00 -8.04
CA TRP A 112 -5.24 -13.06 -7.29
C TRP A 112 -6.35 -12.27 -7.97
N ALA A 113 -6.06 -11.03 -8.37
CA ALA A 113 -7.01 -10.16 -9.06
C ALA A 113 -7.54 -10.78 -10.36
N ILE A 114 -6.67 -11.41 -11.15
CA ILE A 114 -7.08 -12.13 -12.38
C ILE A 114 -8.02 -13.28 -12.03
N ARG A 115 -7.69 -14.09 -11.03
CA ARG A 115 -8.51 -15.21 -10.57
C ARG A 115 -9.89 -14.76 -10.08
N GLU A 116 -9.96 -13.63 -9.37
CA GLU A 116 -11.19 -13.09 -8.79
C GLU A 116 -11.99 -12.16 -9.75
N GLY A 117 -11.59 -12.06 -11.02
CA GLY A 117 -12.28 -11.25 -12.03
C GLY A 117 -12.14 -9.74 -11.82
N ILE A 118 -11.11 -9.29 -11.09
CA ILE A 118 -10.81 -7.88 -10.90
C ILE A 118 -10.29 -7.30 -12.22
N LYS A 119 -10.86 -6.18 -12.64
CA LYS A 119 -10.49 -5.52 -13.91
C LYS A 119 -9.44 -4.43 -13.73
N LYS A 120 -9.32 -3.84 -12.53
CA LYS A 120 -8.42 -2.71 -12.29
C LYS A 120 -7.83 -2.75 -10.88
N ILE A 121 -6.51 -2.49 -10.79
CA ILE A 121 -5.81 -2.33 -9.52
C ILE A 121 -5.29 -0.89 -9.44
N TYR A 122 -5.62 -0.19 -8.36
CA TYR A 122 -5.10 1.13 -8.05
C TYR A 122 -3.93 1.02 -7.08
N TYR A 123 -2.73 1.43 -7.53
CA TYR A 123 -1.51 1.42 -6.70
C TYR A 123 -1.21 2.76 -6.03
N ARG A 124 -2.18 3.66 -5.98
CA ARG A 124 -2.08 4.98 -5.36
C ARG A 124 -0.84 5.76 -5.82
N TRP A 125 -0.41 6.74 -5.05
CA TRP A 125 0.75 7.59 -5.34
C TRP A 125 2.06 6.99 -4.80
N GLY A 126 3.22 7.49 -5.29
CA GLY A 126 4.56 7.06 -4.87
C GLY A 126 5.14 5.93 -5.73
N SER A 127 6.47 5.82 -5.74
CA SER A 127 7.23 4.79 -6.49
C SER A 127 6.84 4.68 -7.98
N GLU A 128 6.65 5.81 -8.65
CA GLU A 128 6.11 5.89 -10.01
C GLU A 128 6.93 5.09 -11.02
N GLU A 129 8.26 5.22 -11.00
CA GLU A 129 9.15 4.48 -11.91
C GLU A 129 8.98 2.96 -11.79
N ALA A 130 8.88 2.46 -10.54
CA ALA A 130 8.67 1.04 -10.30
C ALA A 130 7.34 0.53 -10.85
N LYS A 131 6.31 1.37 -10.84
CA LYS A 131 4.97 1.09 -11.39
C LYS A 131 4.98 1.13 -12.92
N TYR A 132 5.59 2.15 -13.53
CA TYR A 132 5.72 2.25 -14.98
C TYR A 132 6.46 1.05 -15.57
N LYS A 133 7.56 0.62 -14.96
CA LYS A 133 8.31 -0.59 -15.37
C LYS A 133 7.47 -1.88 -15.31
N ARG A 134 6.29 -1.84 -14.63
CA ARG A 134 5.33 -2.96 -14.52
C ARG A 134 4.05 -2.75 -15.31
N GLY A 135 4.05 -1.78 -16.23
CA GLY A 135 2.93 -1.53 -17.12
C GLY A 135 1.78 -0.73 -16.49
N CYS A 136 1.97 -0.14 -15.31
CA CYS A 136 0.96 0.74 -14.74
C CYS A 136 0.85 2.04 -15.55
N LYS A 137 -0.37 2.53 -15.69
CA LYS A 137 -0.66 3.83 -16.29
C LYS A 137 -0.97 4.82 -15.17
N SER A 138 -0.52 6.08 -15.30
CA SER A 138 -0.88 7.14 -14.35
C SER A 138 -2.24 7.74 -14.70
N GLU A 139 -2.99 8.08 -13.66
CA GLU A 139 -4.22 8.87 -13.75
C GLU A 139 -4.06 10.13 -12.91
N LYS A 140 -4.60 11.26 -13.40
CA LYS A 140 -4.61 12.50 -12.62
C LYS A 140 -5.60 12.35 -11.45
N LEU A 141 -5.12 12.67 -10.25
CA LEU A 141 -5.97 12.72 -9.06
C LEU A 141 -6.18 14.18 -8.67
N TYR A 142 -7.41 14.51 -8.28
CA TYR A 142 -7.79 15.83 -7.81
C TYR A 142 -8.19 15.74 -6.34
N THR A 143 -7.67 16.66 -5.54
CA THR A 143 -8.04 16.78 -4.12
C THR A 143 -8.75 18.11 -3.92
N PHE A 144 -9.94 18.07 -3.34
CA PHE A 144 -10.63 19.26 -2.91
C PHE A 144 -10.36 19.49 -1.42
N VAL A 145 -9.90 20.71 -1.08
CA VAL A 145 -9.64 21.12 0.30
C VAL A 145 -10.40 22.41 0.58
N LYS A 146 -11.19 22.41 1.64
CA LYS A 146 -11.92 23.61 2.12
C LYS A 146 -11.73 23.75 3.63
N CYS A 147 -11.29 24.92 4.07
CA CYS A 147 -11.18 25.28 5.48
C CYS A 147 -12.33 26.20 5.89
N HIS A 148 -12.85 26.03 7.11
CA HIS A 148 -13.87 26.95 7.65
C HIS A 148 -13.31 28.34 7.91
N ASN A 149 -12.05 28.45 8.32
CA ASN A 149 -11.37 29.73 8.47
C ASN A 149 -11.02 30.31 7.10
N LYS A 150 -11.56 31.50 6.77
CA LYS A 150 -11.39 32.16 5.48
C LYS A 150 -9.94 32.53 5.19
N LEU A 151 -9.14 32.95 6.19
CA LEU A 151 -7.72 33.28 6.01
C LEU A 151 -6.91 32.05 5.64
N VAL A 152 -7.09 30.93 6.37
CA VAL A 152 -6.42 29.67 6.09
C VAL A 152 -6.82 29.14 4.72
N ASN A 153 -8.11 29.24 4.35
CA ASN A 153 -8.59 28.82 3.04
C ASN A 153 -7.96 29.62 1.89
N SER A 154 -7.78 30.93 2.08
CA SER A 154 -7.08 31.78 1.11
C SER A 154 -5.60 31.40 0.95
N GLN A 155 -4.91 31.12 2.05
CA GLN A 155 -3.51 30.66 2.01
C GLN A 155 -3.36 29.31 1.30
N ILE A 156 -4.25 28.34 1.56
CA ILE A 156 -4.28 27.04 0.87
C ILE A 156 -4.49 27.25 -0.64
N SER A 157 -5.44 28.11 -1.03
CA SER A 157 -5.71 28.41 -2.43
C SER A 157 -4.49 29.03 -3.14
N ASN A 158 -3.80 29.97 -2.49
CA ASN A 158 -2.61 30.59 -3.03
C ASN A 158 -1.46 29.57 -3.15
N TYR A 159 -1.26 28.72 -2.14
CA TYR A 159 -0.25 27.65 -2.20
C TYR A 159 -0.51 26.68 -3.35
N ALA A 160 -1.76 26.24 -3.56
CA ALA A 160 -2.13 25.37 -4.67
C ALA A 160 -1.80 25.99 -6.03
N LYS A 161 -2.15 27.27 -6.24
CA LYS A 161 -1.83 28.01 -7.48
C LYS A 161 -0.32 28.10 -7.74
N ILE A 162 0.49 28.33 -6.70
CA ILE A 162 1.96 28.40 -6.83
C ILE A 162 2.51 27.02 -7.19
N ARG A 163 2.06 25.97 -6.53
CA ARG A 163 2.48 24.59 -6.80
C ARG A 163 2.17 24.16 -8.23
N ASP A 164 0.99 24.48 -8.74
CA ASP A 164 0.60 24.14 -10.11
C ASP A 164 1.50 24.85 -11.13
N LYS A 165 1.84 26.12 -10.92
CA LYS A 165 2.80 26.84 -11.77
C LYS A 165 4.20 26.20 -11.78
N ILE A 166 4.72 25.79 -10.61
CA ILE A 166 6.02 25.12 -10.50
C ILE A 166 6.00 23.75 -11.21
N THR A 167 4.90 23.03 -11.14
CA THR A 167 4.76 21.73 -11.81
C THR A 167 4.73 21.86 -13.33
N GLN A 168 4.09 22.92 -13.85
CA GLN A 168 4.07 23.21 -15.30
C GLN A 168 5.43 23.61 -15.87
N ILE A 169 6.31 24.24 -15.06
CA ILE A 169 7.66 24.65 -15.50
C ILE A 169 8.62 23.44 -15.55
N ARG A 170 8.32 22.36 -14.87
CA ARG A 170 9.15 21.14 -14.79
C ARG A 170 8.76 20.04 -15.78
N GLN A 171 7.76 20.26 -16.61
CA GLN A 171 7.37 19.42 -17.74
C GLN A 171 7.92 19.97 -19.04
#